data_214cb6ec986e19de0925c3bd785d75af
#
_entry.id   214cb6ec986e19de0925c3bd785d75af
#
_cell.length_a   1.000
_cell.length_b   1.000
_cell.length_c   1.000
_cell.angle_alpha   90.00
_cell.angle_beta   90.00
_cell.angle_gamma   90.00
#
_symmetry.space_group_name_H-M   'P 1'
#
loop_
_entity.id
_entity.type
_entity.pdbx_description
1 polymer ?
#
loop_
_entity_poly.entity_id
_entity_poly.type
_entity_poly.pdbx_seq_one_letter_code
_entity_poly.pdbx_strand_id
1 'polypeptide(L)'
;IKDPLGMVGSRLEVNSLIIDAFEPAVKSLVKVVETAGGEISGLIFGPLASSQSVLSKNQKDLGVALVDIGFGTIGLSVYEEGKLVHLAVFPVGASNVTNDLAIGLKISIEAAEAIKCSFGAALAKEVGSRELVDLQKIDPRAKGTASRRFIAEIMEMRLAEIFEFVNNELKRIGKAGRLPAGVVLVGGGAKLAGLIDLARQELRLPSQVGEPEFSNIVLPNGELAIKLE
;
A
#
# COMPACT_ATOMS: atom_id res chain seq x y z
N ILE A 1 -7.87 14.01 -25.24
CA ILE A 1 -9.21 13.59 -25.68
C ILE A 1 -9.60 12.40 -24.81
N LYS A 2 -10.75 12.46 -24.10
CA LYS A 2 -11.20 11.36 -23.21
C LYS A 2 -11.69 10.14 -24.01
N ASP A 3 -12.38 10.37 -25.09
CA ASP A 3 -12.88 9.31 -25.98
C ASP A 3 -12.68 9.74 -27.45
N PRO A 4 -11.79 9.07 -28.20
CA PRO A 4 -11.52 9.38 -29.60
C PRO A 4 -12.44 8.60 -30.56
N LEU A 5 -13.33 7.73 -30.08
CA LEU A 5 -14.21 6.92 -30.91
C LEU A 5 -15.11 7.81 -31.79
N GLY A 6 -15.11 7.55 -33.09
CA GLY A 6 -15.87 8.32 -34.08
C GLY A 6 -15.24 9.65 -34.51
N MET A 7 -14.08 10.03 -33.98
CA MET A 7 -13.36 11.21 -34.45
C MET A 7 -12.57 10.92 -35.73
N VAL A 8 -12.57 11.87 -36.67
CA VAL A 8 -11.80 11.81 -37.90
C VAL A 8 -10.59 12.74 -37.78
N GLY A 9 -9.42 12.26 -38.15
CA GLY A 9 -8.18 13.03 -38.08
C GLY A 9 -7.13 12.49 -39.06
N SER A 10 -6.20 13.33 -39.47
CA SER A 10 -5.07 12.95 -40.32
C SER A 10 -3.83 12.51 -39.52
N ARG A 11 -3.80 12.76 -38.20
CA ARG A 11 -2.69 12.40 -37.31
C ARG A 11 -3.24 11.95 -35.96
N LEU A 12 -2.74 10.80 -35.47
CA LEU A 12 -3.03 10.29 -34.16
C LEU A 12 -1.73 10.25 -33.33
N GLU A 13 -1.73 10.93 -32.20
CA GLU A 13 -0.67 10.83 -31.18
C GLU A 13 -1.21 10.13 -29.95
N VAL A 14 -0.52 9.11 -29.49
CA VAL A 14 -0.90 8.30 -28.32
C VAL A 14 0.26 8.31 -27.32
N ASN A 15 -0.04 8.77 -26.10
CA ASN A 15 0.86 8.57 -24.96
C ASN A 15 0.44 7.28 -24.24
N SER A 16 1.33 6.29 -24.20
CA SER A 16 1.08 5.02 -23.54
C SER A 16 2.02 4.81 -22.36
N LEU A 17 1.51 4.18 -21.32
CA LEU A 17 2.30 3.68 -20.19
C LEU A 17 2.58 2.20 -20.42
N ILE A 18 3.85 1.82 -20.47
CA ILE A 18 4.27 0.42 -20.62
C ILE A 18 4.62 -0.13 -19.23
N ILE A 19 4.02 -1.26 -18.89
CA ILE A 19 4.32 -2.00 -17.67
C ILE A 19 4.97 -3.30 -18.09
N ASP A 20 6.21 -3.51 -17.66
CA ASP A 20 6.94 -4.75 -17.88
C ASP A 20 7.24 -5.46 -16.56
N ALA A 21 7.55 -6.74 -16.64
CA ALA A 21 7.89 -7.55 -15.49
C ALA A 21 8.97 -8.58 -15.86
N PHE A 22 9.75 -8.99 -14.86
CA PHE A 22 10.75 -10.04 -15.03
C PHE A 22 10.06 -11.38 -15.33
N GLU A 23 10.16 -11.85 -16.57
CA GLU A 23 9.46 -13.03 -17.09
C GLU A 23 9.61 -14.29 -16.22
N PRO A 24 10.82 -14.64 -15.69
CA PRO A 24 10.97 -15.84 -14.84
C PRO A 24 10.13 -15.77 -13.55
N ALA A 25 9.99 -14.58 -12.95
CA ALA A 25 9.16 -14.40 -11.76
C ALA A 25 7.67 -14.60 -12.10
N VAL A 26 7.22 -14.03 -13.21
CA VAL A 26 5.83 -14.22 -13.70
C VAL A 26 5.55 -15.68 -13.97
N LYS A 27 6.45 -16.37 -14.71
CA LYS A 27 6.32 -17.82 -14.99
C LYS A 27 6.27 -18.66 -13.72
N SER A 28 7.05 -18.29 -12.69
CA SER A 28 7.04 -18.99 -11.41
C SER A 28 5.70 -18.84 -10.69
N LEU A 29 5.12 -17.64 -10.69
CA LEU A 29 3.78 -17.38 -10.12
C LEU A 29 2.69 -18.18 -10.86
N VAL A 30 2.71 -18.15 -12.19
CA VAL A 30 1.80 -18.93 -13.04
C VAL A 30 1.88 -20.41 -12.66
N LYS A 31 3.09 -20.96 -12.62
CA LYS A 31 3.31 -22.38 -12.30
C LYS A 31 2.82 -22.75 -10.89
N VAL A 32 2.96 -21.87 -9.90
CA VAL A 32 2.44 -22.12 -8.55
C VAL A 32 0.92 -22.26 -8.56
N VAL A 33 0.21 -21.35 -9.23
CA VAL A 33 -1.26 -21.39 -9.32
C VAL A 33 -1.73 -22.63 -10.06
N GLU A 34 -1.13 -22.95 -11.20
CA GLU A 34 -1.46 -24.16 -12.00
C GLU A 34 -1.16 -25.44 -11.22
N THR A 35 -0.03 -25.49 -10.49
CA THR A 35 0.32 -26.66 -9.64
C THR A 35 -0.66 -26.85 -8.50
N ALA A 36 -1.24 -25.77 -7.99
CA ALA A 36 -2.30 -25.81 -6.98
C ALA A 36 -3.70 -26.16 -7.57
N GLY A 37 -3.79 -26.40 -8.88
CA GLY A 37 -5.04 -26.74 -9.57
C GLY A 37 -5.89 -25.55 -10.01
N GLY A 38 -5.33 -24.34 -9.97
CA GLY A 38 -5.99 -23.12 -10.45
C GLY A 38 -5.82 -22.92 -11.96
N GLU A 39 -6.77 -22.25 -12.58
CA GLU A 39 -6.70 -21.77 -13.96
C GLU A 39 -6.43 -20.27 -13.98
N ILE A 40 -5.57 -19.81 -14.90
CA ILE A 40 -5.20 -18.41 -15.04
C ILE A 40 -5.89 -17.83 -16.26
N SER A 41 -6.86 -16.94 -16.04
CA SER A 41 -7.55 -16.21 -17.11
C SER A 41 -6.79 -14.97 -17.61
N GLY A 42 -5.87 -14.44 -16.80
CA GLY A 42 -5.08 -13.26 -17.15
C GLY A 42 -4.16 -12.81 -16.02
N LEU A 43 -3.30 -11.86 -16.37
CA LEU A 43 -2.36 -11.23 -15.43
C LEU A 43 -2.68 -9.74 -15.36
N ILE A 44 -2.84 -9.22 -14.16
CA ILE A 44 -3.07 -7.79 -13.92
C ILE A 44 -2.01 -7.30 -12.93
N PHE A 45 -1.43 -6.15 -13.22
CA PHE A 45 -0.49 -5.50 -12.31
C PHE A 45 -1.18 -5.05 -11.03
N GLY A 46 -0.63 -5.45 -9.86
CA GLY A 46 -1.27 -5.28 -8.55
C GLY A 46 -1.75 -3.84 -8.25
N PRO A 47 -0.89 -2.82 -8.33
CA PRO A 47 -1.30 -1.43 -8.08
C PRO A 47 -2.42 -0.92 -9.00
N LEU A 48 -2.49 -1.43 -10.24
CA LEU A 48 -3.58 -1.13 -11.15
C LEU A 48 -4.89 -1.81 -10.71
N ALA A 49 -4.82 -3.09 -10.33
CA ALA A 49 -5.97 -3.82 -9.83
C ALA A 49 -6.55 -3.18 -8.55
N SER A 50 -5.69 -2.86 -7.57
CA SER A 50 -6.08 -2.17 -6.34
C SER A 50 -6.76 -0.84 -6.63
N SER A 51 -6.22 -0.05 -7.57
CA SER A 51 -6.80 1.24 -7.94
C SER A 51 -8.16 1.14 -8.64
N GLN A 52 -8.41 0.05 -9.35
CA GLN A 52 -9.73 -0.17 -9.98
C GLN A 52 -10.79 -0.59 -8.97
N SER A 53 -10.42 -1.34 -7.93
CA SER A 53 -11.35 -1.82 -6.92
C SER A 53 -11.67 -0.78 -5.84
N VAL A 54 -10.79 0.20 -5.59
CA VAL A 54 -10.86 1.09 -4.43
C VAL A 54 -11.17 2.54 -4.80
N LEU A 55 -10.63 3.03 -5.93
CA LEU A 55 -10.75 4.44 -6.30
C LEU A 55 -12.05 4.71 -7.05
N SER A 56 -12.84 5.64 -6.53
CA SER A 56 -14.03 6.13 -7.22
C SER A 56 -13.69 6.93 -8.49
N LYS A 57 -14.65 7.03 -9.40
CA LYS A 57 -14.50 7.85 -10.62
C LYS A 57 -14.18 9.31 -10.29
N ASN A 58 -14.86 9.87 -9.29
CA ASN A 58 -14.65 11.26 -8.88
C ASN A 58 -13.23 11.50 -8.35
N GLN A 59 -12.68 10.58 -7.55
CA GLN A 59 -11.30 10.67 -7.09
C GLN A 59 -10.32 10.64 -8.27
N LYS A 60 -10.51 9.73 -9.23
CA LYS A 60 -9.68 9.64 -10.44
C LYS A 60 -9.78 10.89 -11.32
N ASP A 61 -10.96 11.49 -11.42
CA ASP A 61 -11.17 12.73 -12.19
C ASP A 61 -10.50 13.94 -11.51
N LEU A 62 -10.59 14.05 -10.18
CA LEU A 62 -10.02 15.16 -9.40
C LEU A 62 -8.50 15.12 -9.26
N GLY A 63 -7.91 13.94 -9.30
CA GLY A 63 -6.50 13.70 -9.05
C GLY A 63 -6.26 13.06 -7.68
N VAL A 64 -5.77 11.82 -7.70
CA VAL A 64 -5.56 10.96 -6.54
C VAL A 64 -4.32 10.09 -6.73
N ALA A 65 -3.61 9.82 -5.65
CA ALA A 65 -2.63 8.74 -5.59
C ALA A 65 -3.18 7.57 -4.76
N LEU A 66 -2.99 6.35 -5.23
CA LEU A 66 -3.16 5.16 -4.41
C LEU A 66 -1.79 4.60 -4.06
N VAL A 67 -1.59 4.32 -2.77
CA VAL A 67 -0.35 3.72 -2.23
C VAL A 67 -0.71 2.38 -1.62
N ASP A 68 -0.25 1.31 -2.26
CA ASP A 68 -0.45 -0.07 -1.82
C ASP A 68 0.76 -0.51 -1.00
N ILE A 69 0.61 -0.55 0.33
CA ILE A 69 1.68 -0.90 1.26
C ILE A 69 1.63 -2.40 1.53
N GLY A 70 2.38 -3.13 0.70
CA GLY A 70 2.54 -4.57 0.82
C GLY A 70 3.60 -4.98 1.85
N PHE A 71 3.88 -6.27 1.93
CA PHE A 71 4.91 -6.82 2.82
C PHE A 71 6.33 -6.44 2.34
N GLY A 72 6.66 -6.70 1.08
CA GLY A 72 8.00 -6.46 0.52
C GLY A 72 8.09 -5.32 -0.47
N THR A 73 6.96 -4.80 -0.94
CA THR A 73 6.91 -3.74 -1.95
C THR A 73 5.82 -2.74 -1.66
N ILE A 74 6.00 -1.53 -2.17
CA ILE A 74 4.97 -0.50 -2.20
C ILE A 74 4.66 -0.18 -3.66
N GLY A 75 3.38 -0.24 -4.00
CA GLY A 75 2.86 0.18 -5.29
C GLY A 75 2.30 1.59 -5.21
N LEU A 76 2.62 2.42 -6.19
CA LEU A 76 2.05 3.76 -6.36
C LEU A 76 1.34 3.82 -7.71
N SER A 77 0.08 4.25 -7.72
CA SER A 77 -0.64 4.62 -8.93
C SER A 77 -1.25 6.01 -8.78
N VAL A 78 -1.05 6.86 -9.78
CA VAL A 78 -1.51 8.25 -9.77
C VAL A 78 -2.48 8.48 -10.92
N TYR A 79 -3.64 9.04 -10.59
CA TYR A 79 -4.69 9.37 -11.55
C TYR A 79 -4.95 10.87 -11.58
N GLU A 80 -5.29 11.37 -12.75
CA GLU A 80 -5.75 12.74 -12.99
C GLU A 80 -6.64 12.78 -14.23
N GLU A 81 -7.70 13.54 -14.21
CA GLU A 81 -8.69 13.62 -15.30
C GLU A 81 -9.24 12.25 -15.74
N GLY A 82 -9.40 11.33 -14.78
CA GLY A 82 -9.86 9.97 -15.02
C GLY A 82 -8.84 9.04 -15.69
N LYS A 83 -7.59 9.50 -15.90
CA LYS A 83 -6.52 8.74 -16.55
C LYS A 83 -5.44 8.35 -15.57
N LEU A 84 -4.87 7.16 -15.76
CA LEU A 84 -3.65 6.76 -15.09
C LEU A 84 -2.48 7.55 -15.69
N VAL A 85 -1.86 8.42 -14.89
CA VAL A 85 -0.76 9.28 -15.35
C VAL A 85 0.60 8.77 -14.90
N HIS A 86 0.64 7.95 -13.85
CA HIS A 86 1.91 7.39 -13.37
C HIS A 86 1.71 6.10 -12.58
N LEU A 87 2.71 5.21 -12.67
CA LEU A 87 2.87 4.01 -11.85
C LEU A 87 4.31 3.89 -11.38
N ALA A 88 4.50 3.45 -10.14
CA ALA A 88 5.82 3.10 -9.61
C ALA A 88 5.70 1.93 -8.62
N VAL A 89 6.81 1.19 -8.47
CA VAL A 89 6.97 0.16 -7.43
C VAL A 89 8.28 0.40 -6.72
N PHE A 90 8.24 0.39 -5.40
CA PHE A 90 9.42 0.51 -4.56
C PHE A 90 9.71 -0.82 -3.89
N PRO A 91 10.96 -1.31 -3.88
CA PRO A 91 11.35 -2.56 -3.24
C PRO A 91 11.52 -2.38 -1.72
N VAL A 92 10.52 -1.79 -1.08
CA VAL A 92 10.42 -1.53 0.36
C VAL A 92 8.98 -1.74 0.77
N GLY A 93 8.74 -2.28 1.97
CA GLY A 93 7.40 -2.56 2.45
C GLY A 93 7.35 -2.77 3.96
N ALA A 94 6.25 -3.30 4.44
CA ALA A 94 6.02 -3.52 5.87
C ALA A 94 7.02 -4.50 6.52
N SER A 95 7.68 -5.37 5.74
CA SER A 95 8.76 -6.24 6.20
C SER A 95 9.99 -5.47 6.69
N ASN A 96 10.26 -4.30 6.11
CA ASN A 96 11.35 -3.45 6.56
C ASN A 96 11.09 -2.91 7.97
N VAL A 97 9.84 -2.58 8.29
CA VAL A 97 9.44 -2.21 9.67
C VAL A 97 9.65 -3.39 10.63
N THR A 98 9.29 -4.61 10.21
CA THR A 98 9.51 -5.82 11.00
C THR A 98 11.00 -6.07 11.27
N ASN A 99 11.85 -5.91 10.24
CA ASN A 99 13.29 -6.07 10.37
C ASN A 99 13.89 -5.05 11.34
N ASP A 100 13.47 -3.78 11.26
CA ASP A 100 13.95 -2.75 12.17
C ASP A 100 13.53 -3.02 13.62
N LEU A 101 12.31 -3.51 13.83
CA LEU A 101 11.86 -3.95 15.15
C LEU A 101 12.67 -5.15 15.67
N ALA A 102 12.96 -6.14 14.82
CA ALA A 102 13.77 -7.30 15.18
C ALA A 102 15.17 -6.89 15.65
N ILE A 103 15.78 -5.96 14.92
CA ILE A 103 17.12 -5.42 15.24
C ILE A 103 17.06 -4.55 16.51
N GLY A 104 16.12 -3.60 16.58
CA GLY A 104 16.01 -2.65 17.67
C GLY A 104 15.64 -3.29 19.02
N LEU A 105 14.83 -4.32 19.00
CA LEU A 105 14.40 -5.07 20.19
C LEU A 105 15.25 -6.32 20.46
N LYS A 106 16.13 -6.73 19.53
CA LYS A 106 16.96 -7.95 19.59
C LYS A 106 16.13 -9.22 19.78
N ILE A 107 15.10 -9.36 18.97
CA ILE A 107 14.15 -10.49 18.96
C ILE A 107 14.12 -11.17 17.60
N SER A 108 13.45 -12.32 17.50
CA SER A 108 13.23 -12.98 16.22
C SER A 108 12.32 -12.17 15.29
N ILE A 109 12.41 -12.41 13.98
CA ILE A 109 11.58 -11.73 12.97
C ILE A 109 10.10 -12.04 13.19
N GLU A 110 9.77 -13.28 13.56
CA GLU A 110 8.41 -13.73 13.85
C GLU A 110 7.83 -12.98 15.05
N ALA A 111 8.63 -12.80 16.11
CA ALA A 111 8.23 -12.02 17.28
C ALA A 111 8.07 -10.53 16.95
N ALA A 112 8.97 -9.97 16.12
CA ALA A 112 8.87 -8.60 15.66
C ALA A 112 7.61 -8.35 14.81
N GLU A 113 7.23 -9.31 13.96
CA GLU A 113 5.99 -9.24 13.19
C GLU A 113 4.76 -9.28 14.12
N ALA A 114 4.76 -10.18 15.11
CA ALA A 114 3.69 -10.25 16.11
C ALA A 114 3.56 -8.94 16.91
N ILE A 115 4.69 -8.34 17.30
CA ILE A 115 4.73 -7.05 18.01
C ILE A 115 4.21 -5.92 17.12
N LYS A 116 4.64 -5.85 15.87
CA LYS A 116 4.16 -4.87 14.89
C LYS A 116 2.64 -4.93 14.76
N CYS A 117 2.08 -6.11 14.59
CA CYS A 117 0.64 -6.29 14.38
C CYS A 117 -0.19 -6.03 15.65
N SER A 118 0.32 -6.38 16.84
CA SER A 118 -0.46 -6.32 18.09
C SER A 118 -0.27 -5.02 18.87
N PHE A 119 0.90 -4.40 18.78
CA PHE A 119 1.28 -3.25 19.63
C PHE A 119 1.77 -2.05 18.80
N GLY A 120 1.91 -2.21 17.49
CA GLY A 120 2.46 -1.19 16.61
C GLY A 120 1.57 0.05 16.49
N ALA A 121 2.23 1.19 16.31
CA ALA A 121 1.61 2.45 15.94
C ALA A 121 2.57 3.24 15.04
N ALA A 122 2.02 3.98 14.08
CA ALA A 122 2.80 4.77 13.15
C ALA A 122 3.26 6.13 13.72
N LEU A 123 2.67 6.57 14.84
CA LEU A 123 2.99 7.84 15.50
C LEU A 123 3.30 7.60 16.99
N ALA A 124 4.55 7.75 17.37
CA ALA A 124 5.02 7.53 18.75
C ALA A 124 4.39 8.51 19.76
N LYS A 125 4.08 9.72 19.31
CA LYS A 125 3.43 10.75 20.15
C LYS A 125 2.03 10.35 20.64
N GLU A 126 1.36 9.45 19.93
CA GLU A 126 0.01 8.98 20.29
C GLU A 126 0.03 7.80 21.26
N VAL A 127 1.21 7.25 21.51
CA VAL A 127 1.38 6.09 22.40
C VAL A 127 1.76 6.55 23.80
N GLY A 128 1.07 5.98 24.82
CA GLY A 128 1.34 6.28 26.21
C GLY A 128 2.76 5.85 26.64
N SER A 129 3.46 6.74 27.34
CA SER A 129 4.86 6.52 27.75
C SER A 129 5.03 5.41 28.79
N ARG A 130 3.96 4.99 29.45
CA ARG A 130 3.98 3.96 30.52
C ARG A 130 3.57 2.57 30.04
N GLU A 131 3.15 2.42 28.79
CA GLU A 131 2.76 1.13 28.23
C GLU A 131 4.01 0.28 27.94
N LEU A 132 4.09 -0.87 28.60
CA LEU A 132 5.20 -1.82 28.44
C LEU A 132 4.71 -3.10 27.78
N VAL A 133 5.50 -3.61 26.85
CA VAL A 133 5.31 -4.90 26.18
C VAL A 133 6.33 -5.88 26.77
N ASP A 134 5.85 -6.99 27.28
CA ASP A 134 6.69 -8.07 27.80
C ASP A 134 7.19 -8.91 26.62
N LEU A 135 8.47 -8.75 26.29
CA LEU A 135 9.07 -9.41 25.14
C LEU A 135 9.17 -10.93 25.36
N GLN A 136 9.34 -11.38 26.60
CA GLN A 136 9.49 -12.81 26.90
C GLN A 136 8.21 -13.60 26.66
N LYS A 137 7.04 -12.96 26.77
CA LYS A 137 5.76 -13.59 26.43
C LYS A 137 5.58 -13.85 24.94
N ILE A 138 6.30 -13.11 24.10
CA ILE A 138 6.19 -13.18 22.64
C ILE A 138 7.34 -14.00 22.06
N ASP A 139 8.56 -13.78 22.53
CA ASP A 139 9.75 -14.57 22.20
C ASP A 139 10.38 -15.10 23.50
N PRO A 140 10.30 -16.42 23.77
CA PRO A 140 10.88 -17.00 24.98
C PRO A 140 12.40 -16.78 25.13
N ARG A 141 13.10 -16.45 24.05
CA ARG A 141 14.54 -16.15 24.04
C ARG A 141 14.83 -14.68 24.36
N ALA A 142 13.84 -13.80 24.22
CA ALA A 142 13.96 -12.40 24.57
C ALA A 142 13.97 -12.20 26.09
N LYS A 143 14.55 -11.10 26.55
CA LYS A 143 14.58 -10.73 27.97
C LYS A 143 14.04 -9.31 28.16
N GLY A 144 13.27 -9.15 29.24
CA GLY A 144 12.81 -7.83 29.67
C GLY A 144 11.57 -7.34 28.92
N THR A 145 11.35 -6.05 29.05
CA THR A 145 10.20 -5.34 28.49
C THR A 145 10.67 -4.22 27.57
N ALA A 146 9.88 -3.89 26.55
CA ALA A 146 10.06 -2.71 25.73
C ALA A 146 8.90 -1.73 25.95
N SER A 147 9.18 -0.44 25.95
CA SER A 147 8.11 0.56 25.95
C SER A 147 7.41 0.53 24.58
N ARG A 148 6.07 0.52 24.61
CA ARG A 148 5.28 0.59 23.36
C ARG A 148 5.59 1.85 22.57
N ARG A 149 5.93 2.93 23.24
CA ARG A 149 6.37 4.18 22.61
C ARG A 149 7.69 3.97 21.86
N PHE A 150 8.66 3.26 22.41
CA PHE A 150 9.92 2.94 21.71
C PHE A 150 9.69 2.07 20.47
N ILE A 151 8.77 1.10 20.58
CA ILE A 151 8.32 0.31 19.42
C ILE A 151 7.76 1.22 18.33
N ALA A 152 6.88 2.16 18.70
CA ALA A 152 6.30 3.10 17.77
C ALA A 152 7.35 4.06 17.17
N GLU A 153 8.37 4.49 17.93
CA GLU A 153 9.46 5.33 17.42
C GLU A 153 10.26 4.61 16.31
N ILE A 154 10.58 3.34 16.49
CA ILE A 154 11.24 2.54 15.45
C ILE A 154 10.35 2.46 14.19
N MET A 155 9.06 2.19 14.38
CA MET A 155 8.11 2.05 13.28
C MET A 155 7.89 3.36 12.54
N GLU A 156 7.71 4.48 13.27
CA GLU A 156 7.51 5.81 12.71
C GLU A 156 8.66 6.21 11.80
N MET A 157 9.92 5.98 12.22
CA MET A 157 11.10 6.30 11.42
C MET A 157 11.09 5.57 10.08
N ARG A 158 10.80 4.27 10.05
CA ARG A 158 10.76 3.50 8.80
C ARG A 158 9.55 3.87 7.94
N LEU A 159 8.41 4.11 8.53
CA LEU A 159 7.21 4.50 7.81
C LEU A 159 7.34 5.91 7.21
N ALA A 160 8.01 6.84 7.91
CA ALA A 160 8.33 8.15 7.36
C ALA A 160 9.26 8.05 6.14
N GLU A 161 10.30 7.20 6.20
CA GLU A 161 11.16 6.93 5.05
C GLU A 161 10.39 6.35 3.86
N ILE A 162 9.46 5.43 4.12
CA ILE A 162 8.56 4.89 3.10
C ILE A 162 7.76 6.02 2.42
N PHE A 163 7.17 6.91 3.19
CA PHE A 163 6.44 8.05 2.62
C PHE A 163 7.36 9.07 1.93
N GLU A 164 8.62 9.17 2.35
CA GLU A 164 9.61 9.97 1.63
C GLU A 164 9.85 9.44 0.21
N PHE A 165 9.98 8.12 0.01
CA PHE A 165 10.06 7.53 -1.34
C PHE A 165 8.85 7.91 -2.19
N VAL A 166 7.64 7.77 -1.64
CA VAL A 166 6.39 8.15 -2.33
C VAL A 166 6.38 9.64 -2.66
N ASN A 167 6.74 10.50 -1.70
CA ASN A 167 6.76 11.95 -1.90
C ASN A 167 7.79 12.40 -2.93
N ASN A 168 8.97 11.78 -2.94
CA ASN A 168 10.01 12.07 -3.93
C ASN A 168 9.55 11.68 -5.34
N GLU A 169 8.84 10.56 -5.47
CA GLU A 169 8.26 10.16 -6.75
C GLU A 169 7.14 11.13 -7.19
N LEU A 170 6.27 11.56 -6.28
CA LEU A 170 5.26 12.58 -6.56
C LEU A 170 5.89 13.92 -6.96
N LYS A 171 7.01 14.32 -6.34
CA LYS A 171 7.78 15.51 -6.75
C LYS A 171 8.33 15.35 -8.17
N ARG A 172 8.89 14.18 -8.50
CA ARG A 172 9.47 13.88 -9.82
C ARG A 172 8.45 14.07 -10.96
N ILE A 173 7.20 13.71 -10.70
CA ILE A 173 6.11 13.88 -11.67
C ILE A 173 5.31 15.19 -11.49
N GLY A 174 5.76 16.10 -10.61
CA GLY A 174 5.12 17.42 -10.39
C GLY A 174 3.77 17.34 -9.66
N LYS A 175 3.48 16.26 -8.92
CA LYS A 175 2.19 16.03 -8.23
C LYS A 175 2.25 16.13 -6.71
N ALA A 176 3.43 16.34 -6.11
CA ALA A 176 3.54 16.53 -4.66
C ALA A 176 2.70 17.72 -4.19
N GLY A 177 1.82 17.50 -3.21
CA GLY A 177 0.90 18.51 -2.68
C GLY A 177 -0.17 19.00 -3.67
N ARG A 178 -0.35 18.35 -4.83
CA ARG A 178 -1.22 18.81 -5.92
C ARG A 178 -2.28 17.80 -6.33
N LEU A 179 -2.66 16.90 -5.47
CA LEU A 179 -3.71 15.92 -5.71
C LEU A 179 -4.93 16.27 -4.84
N PRO A 180 -5.97 16.88 -5.39
CA PRO A 180 -7.12 17.34 -4.62
C PRO A 180 -7.87 16.23 -3.89
N ALA A 181 -7.97 15.03 -4.49
CA ALA A 181 -8.55 13.87 -3.83
C ALA A 181 -7.56 13.13 -2.90
N GLY A 182 -6.31 13.64 -2.79
CA GLY A 182 -5.33 13.18 -1.84
C GLY A 182 -4.72 11.82 -2.12
N VAL A 183 -4.48 11.08 -1.05
CA VAL A 183 -3.85 9.75 -1.08
C VAL A 183 -4.77 8.73 -0.45
N VAL A 184 -4.92 7.60 -1.13
CA VAL A 184 -5.66 6.43 -0.65
C VAL A 184 -4.65 5.33 -0.34
N LEU A 185 -4.60 4.90 0.92
CA LEU A 185 -3.72 3.85 1.40
C LEU A 185 -4.44 2.51 1.38
N VAL A 186 -3.81 1.50 0.81
CA VAL A 186 -4.31 0.11 0.78
C VAL A 186 -3.20 -0.87 1.13
N GLY A 187 -3.52 -2.16 1.12
CA GLY A 187 -2.59 -3.22 1.50
C GLY A 187 -2.57 -3.49 3.01
N GLY A 188 -1.86 -4.53 3.41
CA GLY A 188 -1.75 -4.94 4.81
C GLY A 188 -1.17 -3.87 5.73
N GLY A 189 -0.20 -3.10 5.22
CA GLY A 189 0.43 -2.01 5.96
C GLY A 189 -0.52 -0.85 6.28
N ALA A 190 -1.55 -0.63 5.48
CA ALA A 190 -2.53 0.44 5.70
C ALA A 190 -3.37 0.25 6.98
N LYS A 191 -3.37 -0.95 7.56
CA LYS A 191 -4.08 -1.28 8.81
C LYS A 191 -3.36 -0.79 10.08
N LEU A 192 -2.14 -0.27 9.98
CA LEU A 192 -1.40 0.22 11.14
C LEU A 192 -2.07 1.45 11.75
N ALA A 193 -2.22 1.42 13.08
CA ALA A 193 -2.79 2.55 13.82
C ALA A 193 -1.96 3.83 13.61
N GLY A 194 -2.62 4.97 13.36
CA GLY A 194 -1.96 6.26 13.14
C GLY A 194 -1.32 6.46 11.76
N LEU A 195 -1.36 5.46 10.86
CA LEU A 195 -0.70 5.56 9.55
C LEU A 195 -1.28 6.67 8.66
N ILE A 196 -2.59 6.90 8.73
CA ILE A 196 -3.26 7.98 7.98
C ILE A 196 -2.68 9.34 8.37
N ASP A 197 -2.51 9.56 9.67
CA ASP A 197 -2.04 10.86 10.17
C ASP A 197 -0.56 11.06 9.86
N LEU A 198 0.26 10.00 9.92
CA LEU A 198 1.63 10.05 9.44
C LEU A 198 1.69 10.35 7.93
N ALA A 199 0.87 9.68 7.12
CA ALA A 199 0.80 9.95 5.68
C ALA A 199 0.43 11.40 5.38
N ARG A 200 -0.54 11.98 6.11
CA ARG A 200 -0.90 13.41 5.98
C ARG A 200 0.25 14.34 6.31
N GLN A 201 1.04 14.02 7.36
CA GLN A 201 2.19 14.82 7.75
C GLN A 201 3.30 14.79 6.68
N GLU A 202 3.66 13.59 6.23
CA GLU A 202 4.78 13.38 5.30
C GLU A 202 4.46 13.81 3.86
N LEU A 203 3.26 13.50 3.37
CA LEU A 203 2.86 13.80 1.99
C LEU A 203 2.21 15.17 1.83
N ARG A 204 1.75 15.79 2.93
CA ARG A 204 0.99 17.05 2.93
C ARG A 204 -0.22 17.01 2.00
N LEU A 205 -0.89 15.88 1.99
CA LEU A 205 -2.08 15.58 1.21
C LEU A 205 -3.16 14.99 2.13
N PRO A 206 -4.45 15.23 1.86
CA PRO A 206 -5.50 14.47 2.49
C PRO A 206 -5.25 12.98 2.31
N SER A 207 -5.39 12.19 3.38
CA SER A 207 -5.12 10.74 3.32
C SER A 207 -6.24 9.96 3.98
N GLN A 208 -6.57 8.82 3.41
CA GLN A 208 -7.58 7.90 3.91
C GLN A 208 -7.19 6.45 3.60
N VAL A 209 -7.76 5.49 4.34
CA VAL A 209 -7.68 4.08 3.98
C VAL A 209 -8.71 3.81 2.89
N GLY A 210 -8.31 3.06 1.88
CA GLY A 210 -9.18 2.61 0.80
C GLY A 210 -9.78 1.26 1.12
N GLU A 211 -11.08 1.13 0.83
CA GLU A 211 -11.81 -0.13 0.94
C GLU A 211 -12.40 -0.48 -0.42
N PRO A 212 -12.37 -1.76 -0.83
CA PRO A 212 -13.00 -2.19 -2.07
C PRO A 212 -14.52 -1.91 -2.06
N GLU A 213 -15.05 -1.45 -3.17
CA GLU A 213 -16.51 -1.34 -3.36
C GLU A 213 -17.07 -2.70 -3.75
N PHE A 214 -17.74 -3.37 -2.82
CA PHE A 214 -18.36 -4.68 -3.04
C PHE A 214 -19.71 -4.61 -3.75
N SER A 215 -20.32 -3.44 -3.87
CA SER A 215 -21.64 -3.25 -4.48
C SER A 215 -21.77 -3.75 -5.93
N ASN A 216 -20.65 -3.91 -6.62
CA ASN A 216 -20.59 -4.38 -8.02
C ASN A 216 -20.06 -5.81 -8.16
N ILE A 217 -19.79 -6.51 -7.06
CA ILE A 217 -19.29 -7.88 -7.11
C ILE A 217 -20.45 -8.83 -6.93
N VAL A 218 -20.80 -9.55 -8.00
CA VAL A 218 -21.81 -10.60 -7.98
C VAL A 218 -21.11 -11.93 -7.81
N LEU A 219 -21.46 -12.67 -6.78
CA LEU A 219 -20.97 -14.03 -6.56
C LEU A 219 -21.58 -15.01 -7.59
N PRO A 220 -20.94 -16.17 -7.84
CA PRO A 220 -21.47 -17.17 -8.78
C PRO A 220 -22.89 -17.64 -8.50
N ASN A 221 -23.38 -17.53 -7.26
CA ASN A 221 -24.74 -17.82 -6.84
C ASN A 221 -25.73 -16.66 -7.07
N GLY A 222 -25.28 -15.55 -7.64
CA GLY A 222 -26.10 -14.36 -7.90
C GLY A 222 -26.29 -13.42 -6.68
N GLU A 223 -25.67 -13.71 -5.55
CA GLU A 223 -25.66 -12.82 -4.38
C GLU A 223 -24.59 -11.74 -4.51
N LEU A 224 -24.84 -10.56 -3.94
CA LEU A 224 -23.83 -9.51 -3.81
C LEU A 224 -22.76 -9.94 -2.79
N ALA A 225 -21.50 -9.68 -3.09
CA ALA A 225 -20.43 -9.92 -2.13
C ALA A 225 -20.65 -9.05 -0.89
N ILE A 226 -20.84 -9.69 0.25
CA ILE A 226 -20.94 -9.01 1.55
C ILE A 226 -19.52 -8.76 2.04
N LYS A 227 -19.29 -7.55 2.58
CA LYS A 227 -18.02 -7.20 3.24
C LYS A 227 -17.80 -8.22 4.37
N LEU A 228 -16.75 -9.03 4.25
CA LEU A 228 -16.27 -9.84 5.37
C LEU A 228 -15.53 -8.90 6.32
N GLU A 229 -16.06 -8.74 7.54
CA GLU A 229 -15.44 -7.96 8.62
C GLU A 229 -14.11 -8.56 9.11
#